data_435ea090bb6a3dc8468d7fc36b66dd10
#
_entry.id   435ea090bb6a3dc8468d7fc36b66dd10
#
_cell.length_a   1.000
_cell.length_b   1.000
_cell.length_c   1.000
_cell.angle_alpha   90.00
_cell.angle_beta   90.00
_cell.angle_gamma   90.00
#
_symmetry.space_group_name_H-M   'P 1'
#
loop_
_entity.id
_entity.type
_entity.pdbx_description
1 polymer ?
#
loop_
_entity_poly.entity_id
_entity_poly.type
_entity_poly.pdbx_seq_one_letter_code
_entity_poly.pdbx_strand_id
1 'polypeptide(L)'
;MISSQKITTSEVRKYNKNRIFKLIYNSSAISRQEIADTLGLSLPTINQNIKLLKDSGLIVMEGSFDSTGGRKAQMIMVNADARFAISVNVRANELKVALIDLNGEIRSQKSVDIEFSPESDYGVKVSELVDDIIEENNICLLYTSDAADDSLR
;
A
#
# COMPACT_ATOMS: atom_id res chain seq x y z
N MET A 1 24.71 6.09 -30.35
CA MET A 1 25.43 6.12 -29.03
C MET A 1 24.39 6.05 -27.95
N ILE A 2 24.23 4.89 -27.30
CA ILE A 2 23.27 4.70 -26.20
C ILE A 2 23.97 5.26 -24.97
N SER A 3 23.44 6.37 -24.43
CA SER A 3 23.92 6.98 -23.19
C SER A 3 23.73 5.98 -22.05
N SER A 4 24.83 5.44 -21.53
CA SER A 4 24.84 4.61 -20.32
C SER A 4 24.56 5.53 -19.13
N GLN A 5 23.28 5.66 -18.75
CA GLN A 5 22.92 6.33 -17.50
C GLN A 5 23.57 5.58 -16.33
N LYS A 6 24.47 6.24 -15.62
CA LYS A 6 25.07 5.74 -14.40
C LYS A 6 23.97 5.61 -13.34
N ILE A 7 23.56 4.39 -13.05
CA ILE A 7 22.61 4.11 -11.95
C ILE A 7 23.24 4.59 -10.65
N THR A 8 22.57 5.49 -9.96
CA THR A 8 23.05 6.03 -8.68
C THR A 8 22.80 5.07 -7.53
N THR A 9 23.59 5.17 -6.47
CA THR A 9 23.39 4.38 -5.24
C THR A 9 21.98 4.59 -4.65
N SER A 10 21.42 5.77 -4.82
CA SER A 10 20.06 6.10 -4.38
C SER A 10 19.00 5.33 -5.17
N GLU A 11 19.14 5.25 -6.49
CA GLU A 11 18.23 4.48 -7.36
C GLU A 11 18.28 2.99 -7.05
N VAL A 12 19.47 2.43 -6.82
CA VAL A 12 19.64 1.03 -6.40
C VAL A 12 18.93 0.76 -5.07
N ARG A 13 19.05 1.69 -4.10
CA ARG A 13 18.34 1.57 -2.80
C ARG A 13 16.84 1.63 -2.97
N LYS A 14 16.32 2.58 -3.75
CA LYS A 14 14.87 2.69 -4.05
C LYS A 14 14.37 1.43 -4.74
N TYR A 15 15.10 0.94 -5.73
CA TYR A 15 14.77 -0.29 -6.44
C TYR A 15 14.72 -1.52 -5.52
N ASN A 16 15.74 -1.72 -4.68
CA ASN A 16 15.76 -2.84 -3.73
C ASN A 16 14.63 -2.72 -2.70
N LYS A 17 14.36 -1.53 -2.15
CA LYS A 17 13.25 -1.29 -1.23
C LYS A 17 11.91 -1.70 -1.86
N ASN A 18 11.66 -1.32 -3.10
CA ASN A 18 10.42 -1.65 -3.81
C ASN A 18 10.30 -3.15 -4.08
N ARG A 19 11.38 -3.84 -4.47
CA ARG A 19 11.38 -5.30 -4.66
C ARG A 19 11.07 -6.04 -3.36
N ILE A 20 11.69 -5.63 -2.26
CA ILE A 20 11.48 -6.22 -0.94
C ILE A 20 10.03 -6.00 -0.50
N PHE A 21 9.52 -4.75 -0.62
CA PHE A 21 8.13 -4.46 -0.26
C PHE A 21 7.14 -5.27 -1.10
N LYS A 22 7.35 -5.36 -2.43
CA LYS A 22 6.50 -6.15 -3.33
C LYS A 22 6.48 -7.62 -2.95
N LEU A 23 7.61 -8.19 -2.53
CA LEU A 23 7.67 -9.58 -2.08
C LEU A 23 6.88 -9.77 -0.78
N ILE A 24 7.05 -8.86 0.20
CA ILE A 24 6.30 -8.88 1.46
C ILE A 24 4.79 -8.73 1.19
N TYR A 25 4.41 -7.82 0.31
CA TYR A 25 3.02 -7.56 -0.07
C TYR A 25 2.32 -8.80 -0.67
N ASN A 26 3.04 -9.57 -1.47
CA ASN A 26 2.52 -10.80 -2.07
C ASN A 26 2.61 -12.03 -1.15
N SER A 27 3.08 -11.85 0.08
CA SER A 27 3.23 -12.92 1.07
C SER A 27 2.33 -12.64 2.26
N SER A 28 1.65 -13.65 2.81
CA SER A 28 0.88 -13.48 4.04
C SER A 28 1.79 -13.15 5.23
N ALA A 29 2.95 -13.82 5.30
CA ALA A 29 4.05 -13.55 6.23
C ALA A 29 5.33 -14.11 5.63
N ILE A 30 6.47 -13.43 5.85
CA ILE A 30 7.76 -13.85 5.31
C ILE A 30 8.89 -13.50 6.29
N SER A 31 9.95 -14.32 6.33
CA SER A 31 11.15 -14.07 7.14
C SER A 31 12.22 -13.29 6.36
N ARG A 32 13.18 -12.69 7.09
CA ARG A 32 14.33 -12.02 6.45
C ARG A 32 15.15 -12.96 5.59
N GLN A 33 15.31 -14.21 6.02
CA GLN A 33 16.08 -15.21 5.29
C GLN A 33 15.40 -15.54 3.96
N GLU A 34 14.10 -15.81 3.97
CA GLU A 34 13.33 -16.10 2.75
C GLU A 34 13.37 -14.92 1.77
N ILE A 35 13.30 -13.66 2.27
CA ILE A 35 13.45 -12.47 1.41
C ILE A 35 14.85 -12.46 0.78
N ALA A 36 15.90 -12.72 1.57
CA ALA A 36 17.28 -12.74 1.09
C ALA A 36 17.49 -13.79 0.02
N ASP A 37 17.02 -15.00 0.26
CA ASP A 37 17.15 -16.15 -0.64
C ASP A 37 16.36 -15.93 -1.95
N THR A 38 15.12 -15.41 -1.83
CA THR A 38 14.25 -15.15 -2.99
C THR A 38 14.79 -14.04 -3.90
N LEU A 39 15.33 -12.98 -3.31
CA LEU A 39 15.79 -11.81 -4.08
C LEU A 39 17.29 -11.85 -4.43
N GLY A 40 18.04 -12.79 -3.86
CA GLY A 40 19.49 -12.87 -4.02
C GLY A 40 20.23 -11.68 -3.41
N LEU A 41 19.70 -11.15 -2.29
CA LEU A 41 20.27 -9.98 -1.61
C LEU A 41 20.92 -10.39 -0.29
N SER A 42 21.98 -9.68 0.10
CA SER A 42 22.64 -9.93 1.38
C SER A 42 21.74 -9.55 2.58
N LEU A 43 21.83 -10.28 3.69
CA LEU A 43 21.09 -9.98 4.92
C LEU A 43 21.30 -8.54 5.43
N PRO A 44 22.50 -7.94 5.38
CA PRO A 44 22.67 -6.53 5.72
C PRO A 44 21.82 -5.59 4.86
N THR A 45 21.72 -5.84 3.54
CA THR A 45 20.87 -5.08 2.63
C THR A 45 19.39 -5.25 2.98
N ILE A 46 18.96 -6.49 3.26
CA ILE A 46 17.59 -6.78 3.70
C ILE A 46 17.29 -6.04 5.00
N ASN A 47 18.13 -6.14 6.02
CA ASN A 47 17.92 -5.50 7.31
C ASN A 47 17.80 -3.98 7.21
N GLN A 48 18.62 -3.33 6.38
CA GLN A 48 18.54 -1.89 6.14
C GLN A 48 17.19 -1.51 5.51
N ASN A 49 16.74 -2.24 4.51
CA ASN A 49 15.47 -1.94 3.83
C ASN A 49 14.25 -2.27 4.70
N ILE A 50 14.27 -3.38 5.46
CA ILE A 50 13.23 -3.72 6.43
C ILE A 50 13.10 -2.61 7.49
N LYS A 51 14.23 -2.09 7.98
CA LYS A 51 14.21 -0.96 8.90
C LYS A 51 13.49 0.25 8.29
N LEU A 52 13.85 0.64 7.06
CA LEU A 52 13.21 1.77 6.35
C LEU A 52 11.70 1.56 6.14
N LEU A 53 11.29 0.35 5.76
CA LEU A 53 9.87 0.02 5.56
C LEU A 53 9.10 0.04 6.89
N LYS A 54 9.71 -0.45 7.97
CA LYS A 54 9.13 -0.40 9.31
C LYS A 54 9.02 1.03 9.82
N ASP A 55 10.09 1.83 9.69
CA ASP A 55 10.13 3.23 10.13
C ASP A 55 9.10 4.10 9.35
N SER A 56 8.78 3.71 8.10
CA SER A 56 7.69 4.33 7.32
C SER A 56 6.29 3.78 7.62
N GLY A 57 6.16 2.84 8.55
CA GLY A 57 4.90 2.22 8.96
C GLY A 57 4.30 1.25 7.94
N LEU A 58 4.98 0.94 6.82
CA LEU A 58 4.43 0.09 5.76
C LEU A 58 4.40 -1.39 6.09
N ILE A 59 5.21 -1.83 7.03
CA ILE A 59 5.28 -3.22 7.50
C ILE A 59 5.24 -3.31 9.01
N VAL A 60 4.73 -4.43 9.50
CA VAL A 60 4.77 -4.84 10.91
C VAL A 60 5.61 -6.11 11.06
N MET A 61 6.08 -6.32 12.27
CA MET A 61 6.90 -7.48 12.62
C MET A 61 6.28 -8.12 13.87
N GLU A 62 5.38 -9.06 13.66
CA GLU A 62 4.58 -9.69 14.70
C GLU A 62 4.67 -11.20 14.61
N GLY A 63 4.69 -11.85 15.77
CA GLY A 63 4.79 -13.28 15.84
C GLY A 63 6.16 -13.85 15.40
N SER A 64 6.23 -15.14 15.32
CA SER A 64 7.40 -15.88 14.85
C SER A 64 6.98 -17.19 14.20
N PHE A 65 7.72 -17.63 13.21
CA PHE A 65 7.52 -18.96 12.63
C PHE A 65 7.89 -20.05 13.64
N ASP A 66 7.21 -21.18 13.56
CA ASP A 66 7.58 -22.34 14.35
C ASP A 66 9.01 -22.79 14.02
N SER A 67 9.78 -23.09 15.06
CA SER A 67 11.18 -23.45 14.91
C SER A 67 11.37 -24.94 15.22
N THR A 68 12.07 -25.63 14.35
CA THR A 68 12.48 -27.02 14.51
C THR A 68 13.80 -27.20 15.31
N GLY A 69 14.19 -26.20 16.12
CA GLY A 69 15.37 -26.31 16.99
C GLY A 69 16.35 -25.13 16.95
N GLY A 70 15.99 -24.00 16.32
CA GLY A 70 16.80 -22.77 16.26
C GLY A 70 16.09 -21.54 16.82
N ARG A 71 16.72 -20.35 16.68
CA ARG A 71 16.07 -19.07 17.00
C ARG A 71 14.88 -18.86 16.08
N LYS A 72 13.70 -18.66 16.66
CA LYS A 72 12.46 -18.40 15.91
C LYS A 72 12.62 -17.19 14.98
N ALA A 73 12.33 -17.39 13.69
CA ALA A 73 12.36 -16.31 12.71
C ALA A 73 11.13 -15.41 12.90
N GLN A 74 11.35 -14.11 12.93
CA GLN A 74 10.27 -13.13 13.09
C GLN A 74 9.48 -13.02 11.79
N MET A 75 8.15 -13.00 11.88
CA MET A 75 7.25 -12.77 10.76
C MET A 75 7.24 -11.30 10.37
N ILE A 76 7.33 -11.02 9.08
CA ILE A 76 7.24 -9.70 8.48
C ILE A 76 6.00 -9.70 7.59
N MET A 77 5.12 -8.73 7.80
CA MET A 77 3.85 -8.61 7.10
C MET A 77 3.61 -7.15 6.71
N VAL A 78 2.75 -6.92 5.74
CA VAL A 78 2.26 -5.58 5.41
C VAL A 78 1.43 -5.05 6.59
N ASN A 79 1.59 -3.77 6.90
CA ASN A 79 0.68 -3.07 7.80
C ASN A 79 -0.55 -2.61 7.00
N ALA A 80 -1.66 -3.31 7.14
CA ALA A 80 -2.90 -3.01 6.43
C ALA A 80 -3.36 -1.56 6.64
N ASP A 81 -3.17 -1.03 7.84
CA ASP A 81 -3.62 0.31 8.22
C ASP A 81 -2.62 1.42 7.86
N ALA A 82 -1.52 1.09 7.18
CA ALA A 82 -0.50 2.08 6.81
C ALA A 82 -0.97 3.09 5.78
N ARG A 83 -1.87 2.69 4.89
CA ARG A 83 -2.43 3.52 3.82
C ARG A 83 -3.83 3.02 3.46
N PHE A 84 -4.67 3.97 3.05
CA PHE A 84 -5.99 3.69 2.55
C PHE A 84 -6.18 4.31 1.17
N ALA A 85 -7.06 3.72 0.38
CA ALA A 85 -7.54 4.26 -0.87
C ALA A 85 -9.06 4.37 -0.83
N ILE A 86 -9.60 5.43 -1.43
CA ILE A 86 -11.03 5.58 -1.63
C ILE A 86 -11.34 5.23 -3.08
N SER A 87 -12.23 4.27 -3.26
CA SER A 87 -12.77 3.88 -4.56
C SER A 87 -14.17 4.47 -4.73
N VAL A 88 -14.40 5.13 -5.84
CA VAL A 88 -15.73 5.63 -6.23
C VAL A 88 -16.17 4.87 -7.46
N ASN A 89 -17.30 4.18 -7.36
CA ASN A 89 -17.91 3.43 -8.45
C ASN A 89 -19.26 4.05 -8.80
N VAL A 90 -19.38 4.48 -10.04
CA VAL A 90 -20.57 5.14 -10.58
C VAL A 90 -21.26 4.22 -11.56
N ARG A 91 -22.52 3.91 -11.31
CA ARG A 91 -23.39 3.18 -12.22
C ARG A 91 -24.61 4.03 -12.59
N ALA A 92 -25.41 3.56 -13.54
CA ALA A 92 -26.56 4.33 -14.01
C ALA A 92 -27.51 4.77 -12.88
N ASN A 93 -27.71 3.89 -11.87
CA ASN A 93 -28.67 4.11 -10.78
C ASN A 93 -28.04 3.90 -9.40
N GLU A 94 -26.74 3.80 -9.29
CA GLU A 94 -26.05 3.56 -8.02
C GLU A 94 -24.71 4.31 -7.98
N LEU A 95 -24.48 5.00 -6.88
CA LEU A 95 -23.18 5.52 -6.49
C LEU A 95 -22.67 4.71 -5.30
N LYS A 96 -21.48 4.14 -5.41
CA LYS A 96 -20.85 3.39 -4.33
C LYS A 96 -19.48 3.95 -4.03
N VAL A 97 -19.20 4.18 -2.75
CA VAL A 97 -17.89 4.59 -2.25
C VAL A 97 -17.38 3.52 -1.29
N ALA A 98 -16.14 3.13 -1.43
CA ALA A 98 -15.50 2.14 -0.56
C ALA A 98 -14.12 2.62 -0.09
N LEU A 99 -13.83 2.34 1.17
CA LEU A 99 -12.51 2.49 1.77
C LEU A 99 -11.78 1.16 1.68
N ILE A 100 -10.59 1.18 1.09
CA ILE A 100 -9.77 0.00 0.85
C ILE A 100 -8.44 0.18 1.58
N ASP A 101 -8.03 -0.82 2.34
CA ASP A 101 -6.76 -0.81 3.05
C ASP A 101 -5.57 -1.19 2.14
N LEU A 102 -4.36 -1.18 2.71
CA LEU A 102 -3.15 -1.48 1.96
C LEU A 102 -3.08 -2.96 1.48
N ASN A 103 -3.83 -3.88 2.08
CA ASN A 103 -3.94 -5.26 1.62
C ASN A 103 -4.97 -5.44 0.50
N GLY A 104 -5.74 -4.39 0.18
CA GLY A 104 -6.82 -4.46 -0.81
C GLY A 104 -8.16 -4.91 -0.23
N GLU A 105 -8.29 -4.99 1.09
CA GLU A 105 -9.53 -5.36 1.78
C GLU A 105 -10.43 -4.15 1.95
N ILE A 106 -11.74 -4.34 1.74
CA ILE A 106 -12.75 -3.29 1.97
C ILE A 106 -12.99 -3.15 3.47
N ARG A 107 -12.63 -2.00 4.03
CA ARG A 107 -12.84 -1.67 5.46
C ARG A 107 -14.22 -1.09 5.73
N SER A 108 -14.71 -0.29 4.80
CA SER A 108 -16.03 0.34 4.88
C SER A 108 -16.54 0.60 3.48
N GLN A 109 -17.86 0.56 3.29
CA GLN A 109 -18.47 0.96 2.03
C GLN A 109 -19.83 1.59 2.28
N LYS A 110 -20.19 2.54 1.44
CA LYS A 110 -21.50 3.18 1.38
C LYS A 110 -22.01 3.18 -0.04
N SER A 111 -23.32 3.07 -0.20
CA SER A 111 -23.95 3.21 -1.50
C SER A 111 -25.25 4.01 -1.38
N VAL A 112 -25.57 4.71 -2.42
CA VAL A 112 -26.84 5.44 -2.56
C VAL A 112 -27.41 5.18 -3.95
N ASP A 113 -28.72 4.96 -3.99
CA ASP A 113 -29.45 4.91 -5.25
C ASP A 113 -29.64 6.35 -5.74
N ILE A 114 -29.02 6.65 -6.87
CA ILE A 114 -29.10 7.96 -7.52
C ILE A 114 -29.08 7.77 -9.03
N GLU A 115 -30.06 8.33 -9.71
CA GLU A 115 -30.06 8.38 -11.17
C GLU A 115 -29.02 9.38 -11.65
N PHE A 116 -28.10 8.96 -12.48
CA PHE A 116 -27.10 9.83 -13.06
C PHE A 116 -27.75 10.82 -14.02
N SER A 117 -27.64 12.11 -13.71
CA SER A 117 -28.03 13.20 -14.58
C SER A 117 -26.86 14.21 -14.67
N PRO A 118 -26.54 14.73 -15.87
CA PRO A 118 -25.53 15.78 -16.02
C PRO A 118 -25.85 17.07 -15.25
N GLU A 119 -27.14 17.28 -14.92
CA GLU A 119 -27.63 18.46 -14.20
C GLU A 119 -27.73 18.24 -12.69
N SER A 120 -27.52 17.01 -12.22
CA SER A 120 -27.57 16.68 -10.79
C SER A 120 -26.29 17.08 -10.06
N ASP A 121 -26.43 17.48 -8.78
CA ASP A 121 -25.31 17.72 -7.85
C ASP A 121 -24.57 16.42 -7.48
N TYR A 122 -24.26 15.60 -8.49
CA TYR A 122 -23.64 14.31 -8.32
C TYR A 122 -22.29 14.41 -7.60
N GLY A 123 -21.50 15.45 -7.92
CA GLY A 123 -20.23 15.72 -7.26
C GLY A 123 -20.39 16.00 -5.76
N VAL A 124 -21.46 16.66 -5.35
CA VAL A 124 -21.77 16.91 -3.94
C VAL A 124 -22.05 15.60 -3.23
N LYS A 125 -22.86 14.72 -3.84
CA LYS A 125 -23.16 13.39 -3.26
C LYS A 125 -21.91 12.51 -3.13
N VAL A 126 -21.02 12.55 -4.08
CA VAL A 126 -19.71 11.87 -3.98
C VAL A 126 -18.92 12.41 -2.80
N SER A 127 -18.81 13.73 -2.67
CA SER A 127 -18.09 14.36 -1.55
C SER A 127 -18.69 14.00 -0.19
N GLU A 128 -20.02 14.07 -0.05
CA GLU A 128 -20.73 13.69 1.19
C GLU A 128 -20.41 12.26 1.60
N LEU A 129 -20.48 11.28 0.68
CA LEU A 129 -20.19 9.88 0.98
C LEU A 129 -18.71 9.64 1.31
N VAL A 130 -17.82 10.37 0.66
CA VAL A 130 -16.38 10.31 0.93
C VAL A 130 -16.08 10.86 2.32
N ASP A 131 -16.63 12.04 2.65
CA ASP A 131 -16.42 12.70 3.94
C ASP A 131 -16.96 11.83 5.08
N ASP A 132 -18.16 11.26 4.91
CA ASP A 132 -18.75 10.33 5.85
C ASP A 132 -17.85 9.12 6.13
N ILE A 133 -17.30 8.49 5.09
CA ILE A 133 -16.40 7.34 5.25
C ILE A 133 -15.11 7.73 5.97
N ILE A 134 -14.57 8.90 5.69
CA ILE A 134 -13.36 9.43 6.33
C ILE A 134 -13.60 9.67 7.80
N GLU A 135 -14.72 10.36 8.16
CA GLU A 135 -15.06 10.67 9.54
C GLU A 135 -15.33 9.39 10.35
N GLU A 136 -16.14 8.47 9.84
CA GLU A 136 -16.48 7.22 10.53
C GLU A 136 -15.26 6.33 10.82
N ASN A 137 -14.25 6.38 9.95
CA ASN A 137 -13.03 5.57 10.11
C ASN A 137 -11.88 6.34 10.76
N ASN A 138 -12.08 7.60 11.19
CA ASN A 138 -11.07 8.46 11.81
C ASN A 138 -9.79 8.58 10.95
N ILE A 139 -9.95 8.69 9.64
CA ILE A 139 -8.83 8.76 8.72
C ILE A 139 -8.42 10.21 8.54
N CYS A 140 -7.15 10.50 8.82
CA CYS A 140 -6.55 11.79 8.44
C CYS A 140 -6.19 11.73 6.95
N LEU A 141 -6.88 12.52 6.12
CA LEU A 141 -6.49 12.71 4.73
C LEU A 141 -5.16 13.45 4.68
N LEU A 142 -4.08 12.72 4.54
CA LEU A 142 -2.89 13.26 3.91
C LEU A 142 -3.18 13.28 2.41
N TYR A 143 -3.63 14.43 1.94
CA TYR A 143 -3.88 14.66 0.51
C TYR A 143 -2.55 14.52 -0.23
N THR A 144 -2.32 13.36 -0.82
CA THR A 144 -1.25 13.15 -1.79
C THR A 144 -1.87 13.12 -3.17
N SER A 145 -2.19 14.30 -3.69
CA SER A 145 -2.64 14.46 -5.07
C SER A 145 -1.46 14.54 -6.02
N ASP A 146 -0.54 13.56 -6.01
CA ASP A 146 0.60 13.68 -6.93
C ASP A 146 1.23 12.36 -7.36
N ALA A 147 0.49 11.28 -7.32
CA ALA A 147 1.06 10.03 -7.81
C ALA A 147 0.93 9.83 -9.33
N ALA A 148 0.20 10.67 -10.05
CA ALA A 148 -0.11 10.41 -11.46
C ALA A 148 0.68 11.27 -12.46
N ASP A 149 1.34 12.35 -12.05
CA ASP A 149 1.86 13.34 -13.03
C ASP A 149 3.39 13.31 -13.27
N ASP A 150 4.17 12.55 -12.52
CA ASP A 150 5.63 12.62 -12.62
C ASP A 150 6.30 11.41 -13.29
N SER A 151 5.53 10.49 -13.85
CA SER A 151 6.09 9.29 -14.51
C SER A 151 6.05 9.31 -16.03
N LEU A 152 5.57 10.39 -16.67
CA LEU A 152 5.41 10.49 -18.13
C LEU A 152 6.13 11.71 -18.77
N ARG A 153 7.21 12.22 -18.15
CA ARG A 153 8.11 13.14 -18.84
C ARG A 153 9.54 12.64 -18.86
#